data_9cd1706cb223b9539aaa51ca53705425
#
_entry.id   9cd1706cb223b9539aaa51ca53705425
#
_cell.length_a   1.000
_cell.length_b   1.000
_cell.length_c   1.000
_cell.angle_alpha   90.00
_cell.angle_beta   90.00
_cell.angle_gamma   90.00
#
_symmetry.space_group_name_H-M   'P 1'
#
loop_
_entity.id
_entity.type
_entity.pdbx_description
1 polymer ?
#
loop_
_entity_poly.entity_id
_entity_poly.type
_entity_poly.pdbx_seq_one_letter_code
_entity_poly.pdbx_strand_id
1 'polypeptide(L)'
;MDNGIEKLRKLVADSDNIVFFGGAGVSTESGIPDFRSVDGLYNQKWRYPPETILSHTFFDRDPAEYYRFHREKLVIDGVQPNRAHLKLAELEREGKLKAVITQNIDGLHQAAGSKNVLELHGSILRAYCSRCRKPYPADDMNHGEGIPRCTCGGIIRPDIVLYEECLDDDIVSRAIHYIRNADVLIIGGTSLNVYPAAGLINYYKGNKLVLINLSETPYDCYADLVIHEKIGEVFSRI
;
A
#
# COMPACT_ATOMS: atom_id res chain seq x y z
N MET A 1 -15.88 -17.67 14.74
CA MET A 1 -14.90 -16.56 14.76
C MET A 1 -13.55 -16.97 15.38
N ASP A 2 -13.52 -17.64 16.51
CA ASP A 2 -12.24 -18.06 17.16
C ASP A 2 -11.39 -19.04 16.33
N ASN A 3 -12.02 -19.92 15.56
CA ASN A 3 -11.30 -20.94 14.78
C ASN A 3 -10.40 -20.36 13.68
N GLY A 4 -10.79 -19.24 13.02
CA GLY A 4 -9.98 -18.59 11.97
C GLY A 4 -8.71 -17.94 12.54
N ILE A 5 -8.84 -17.24 13.66
CA ILE A 5 -7.69 -16.59 14.34
C ILE A 5 -6.72 -17.64 14.88
N GLU A 6 -7.21 -18.72 15.46
CA GLU A 6 -6.37 -19.82 15.96
C GLU A 6 -5.59 -20.48 14.81
N LYS A 7 -6.26 -20.68 13.66
CA LYS A 7 -5.63 -21.20 12.45
C LYS A 7 -4.53 -20.26 11.94
N LEU A 8 -4.80 -18.94 11.93
CA LEU A 8 -3.81 -17.92 11.54
C LEU A 8 -2.61 -17.91 12.50
N ARG A 9 -2.88 -17.92 13.81
CA ARG A 9 -1.85 -17.98 14.85
C ARG A 9 -0.92 -19.18 14.65
N LYS A 10 -1.49 -20.36 14.37
CA LYS A 10 -0.71 -21.55 14.08
C LYS A 10 0.12 -21.42 12.80
N LEU A 11 -0.46 -20.90 11.70
CA LEU A 11 0.28 -20.68 10.45
C LEU A 11 1.48 -19.74 10.65
N VAL A 12 1.29 -18.67 11.43
CA VAL A 12 2.36 -17.71 11.76
C VAL A 12 3.41 -18.35 12.69
N ALA A 13 3.00 -19.15 13.68
CA ALA A 13 3.92 -19.81 14.57
C ALA A 13 4.81 -20.84 13.85
N ASP A 14 4.21 -21.61 12.95
CA ASP A 14 4.84 -22.73 12.24
C ASP A 14 5.66 -22.32 11.00
N SER A 15 5.76 -21.02 10.67
CA SER A 15 6.49 -20.54 9.49
C SER A 15 7.53 -19.46 9.84
N ASP A 16 8.68 -19.57 9.21
CA ASP A 16 9.74 -18.56 9.21
C ASP A 16 9.94 -17.90 7.82
N ASN A 17 8.98 -18.07 6.93
CA ASN A 17 9.02 -17.49 5.58
C ASN A 17 7.64 -16.96 5.15
N ILE A 18 7.18 -15.95 5.88
CA ILE A 18 5.92 -15.26 5.65
C ILE A 18 6.16 -14.05 4.75
N VAL A 19 5.26 -13.81 3.81
CA VAL A 19 5.19 -12.58 3.02
C VAL A 19 3.83 -11.95 3.20
N PHE A 20 3.82 -10.64 3.40
CA PHE A 20 2.59 -9.85 3.49
C PHE A 20 2.39 -9.02 2.23
N PHE A 21 1.17 -9.05 1.66
CA PHE A 21 0.75 -8.22 0.54
C PHE A 21 -0.44 -7.35 0.98
N GLY A 22 -0.26 -6.03 0.99
CA GLY A 22 -1.24 -5.10 1.54
C GLY A 22 -1.70 -4.00 0.59
N GLY A 23 -2.89 -3.45 0.89
CA GLY A 23 -3.44 -2.28 0.22
C GLY A 23 -4.02 -1.26 1.21
N ALA A 24 -4.79 -0.29 0.71
CA ALA A 24 -5.23 0.88 1.47
C ALA A 24 -6.06 0.53 2.73
N GLY A 25 -6.76 -0.61 2.73
CA GLY A 25 -7.49 -1.09 3.90
C GLY A 25 -6.61 -1.40 5.12
N VAL A 26 -5.29 -1.56 4.94
CA VAL A 26 -4.36 -1.72 6.08
C VAL A 26 -4.26 -0.44 6.89
N SER A 27 -4.40 0.73 6.27
CA SER A 27 -4.21 2.04 6.90
C SER A 27 -5.51 2.69 7.38
N THR A 28 -6.68 2.06 7.16
CA THR A 28 -7.97 2.64 7.58
C THR A 28 -8.07 2.79 9.10
N GLU A 29 -7.53 1.85 9.88
CA GLU A 29 -7.46 1.95 11.35
C GLU A 29 -6.41 2.96 11.84
N SER A 30 -5.62 3.55 10.93
CA SER A 30 -4.73 4.69 11.19
C SER A 30 -5.38 6.04 10.86
N GLY A 31 -6.61 6.02 10.31
CA GLY A 31 -7.34 7.23 9.92
C GLY A 31 -7.13 7.63 8.45
N ILE A 32 -6.43 6.84 7.64
CA ILE A 32 -6.29 7.07 6.19
C ILE A 32 -7.45 6.35 5.49
N PRO A 33 -8.33 7.07 4.76
CA PRO A 33 -9.41 6.43 4.02
C PRO A 33 -8.86 5.55 2.91
N ASP A 34 -9.50 4.41 2.67
CA ASP A 34 -9.22 3.64 1.48
C ASP A 34 -9.86 4.28 0.23
N PHE A 35 -9.74 3.61 -0.92
CA PHE A 35 -10.28 4.16 -2.17
C PHE A 35 -11.76 3.83 -2.39
N ARG A 36 -12.26 2.66 -1.95
CA ARG A 36 -13.51 2.07 -2.44
C ARG A 36 -14.59 1.84 -1.38
N SER A 37 -14.26 1.88 -0.09
CA SER A 37 -15.26 1.77 0.97
C SER A 37 -16.27 2.92 0.92
N VAL A 38 -17.30 2.85 1.75
CA VAL A 38 -18.35 3.88 1.83
C VAL A 38 -17.74 5.27 2.07
N ASP A 39 -16.69 5.36 2.91
CA ASP A 39 -15.97 6.59 3.22
C ASP A 39 -14.70 6.78 2.36
N GLY A 40 -14.50 5.90 1.39
CA GLY A 40 -13.33 5.89 0.52
C GLY A 40 -13.25 7.08 -0.43
N LEU A 41 -12.05 7.32 -0.97
CA LEU A 41 -11.78 8.46 -1.85
C LEU A 41 -12.71 8.53 -3.07
N TYR A 42 -13.16 7.38 -3.62
CA TYR A 42 -14.08 7.36 -4.77
C TYR A 42 -15.48 7.83 -4.44
N ASN A 43 -15.89 7.75 -3.19
CA ASN A 43 -17.20 8.20 -2.72
C ASN A 43 -17.18 9.66 -2.21
N GLN A 44 -16.00 10.30 -2.14
CA GLN A 44 -15.86 11.68 -1.75
C GLN A 44 -16.16 12.62 -2.93
N LYS A 45 -16.83 13.76 -2.65
CA LYS A 45 -17.12 14.76 -3.66
C LYS A 45 -15.84 15.48 -4.09
N TRP A 46 -15.49 15.34 -5.37
CA TRP A 46 -14.45 16.10 -6.05
C TRP A 46 -14.89 16.39 -7.47
N ARG A 47 -14.25 17.38 -8.13
CA ARG A 47 -14.60 17.76 -9.51
C ARG A 47 -14.34 16.66 -10.52
N TYR A 48 -13.32 15.84 -10.29
CA TYR A 48 -12.90 14.71 -11.14
C TYR A 48 -12.84 13.42 -10.31
N PRO A 49 -13.15 12.27 -10.92
CA PRO A 49 -12.92 10.98 -10.26
C PRO A 49 -11.45 10.81 -9.87
N PRO A 50 -11.13 10.12 -8.76
CA PRO A 50 -9.76 9.88 -8.34
C PRO A 50 -8.88 9.23 -9.41
N GLU A 51 -9.40 8.27 -10.19
CA GLU A 51 -8.67 7.64 -11.29
C GLU A 51 -8.28 8.63 -12.37
N THR A 52 -9.10 9.64 -12.61
CA THR A 52 -8.80 10.69 -13.60
C THR A 52 -7.72 11.61 -13.07
N ILE A 53 -7.89 12.16 -11.85
CA ILE A 53 -6.97 13.17 -11.33
C ILE A 53 -5.60 12.58 -10.95
N LEU A 54 -5.57 11.29 -10.61
CA LEU A 54 -4.35 10.54 -10.31
C LEU A 54 -3.75 9.85 -11.56
N SER A 55 -4.08 10.30 -12.77
CA SER A 55 -3.46 9.79 -14.00
C SER A 55 -2.31 10.67 -14.47
N HIS A 56 -1.36 10.05 -15.20
CA HIS A 56 -0.23 10.76 -15.83
C HIS A 56 -0.72 11.86 -16.78
N THR A 57 -1.67 11.54 -17.65
CA THR A 57 -2.28 12.49 -18.59
C THR A 57 -2.92 13.70 -17.88
N PHE A 58 -3.57 13.48 -16.74
CA PHE A 58 -4.16 14.59 -15.98
C PHE A 58 -3.09 15.45 -15.30
N PHE A 59 -2.08 14.81 -14.71
CA PHE A 59 -0.95 15.51 -14.10
C PHE A 59 -0.26 16.45 -15.08
N ASP A 60 -0.05 16.03 -16.33
CA ASP A 60 0.57 16.86 -17.38
C ASP A 60 -0.37 17.98 -17.84
N ARG A 61 -1.67 17.72 -17.91
CA ARG A 61 -2.68 18.68 -18.39
C ARG A 61 -2.99 19.77 -17.38
N ASP A 62 -3.18 19.42 -16.11
CA ASP A 62 -3.61 20.33 -15.04
C ASP A 62 -2.90 20.02 -13.71
N PRO A 63 -1.57 20.28 -13.65
CA PRO A 63 -0.81 20.02 -12.42
C PRO A 63 -1.30 20.86 -11.22
N ALA A 64 -1.93 22.03 -11.46
CA ALA A 64 -2.43 22.85 -10.37
C ALA A 64 -3.57 22.16 -9.62
N GLU A 65 -4.53 21.59 -10.36
CA GLU A 65 -5.65 20.83 -9.78
C GLU A 65 -5.17 19.52 -9.15
N TYR A 66 -4.18 18.84 -9.78
CA TYR A 66 -3.54 17.67 -9.19
C TYR A 66 -2.94 17.98 -7.82
N TYR A 67 -2.16 19.07 -7.66
CA TYR A 67 -1.56 19.43 -6.37
C TYR A 67 -2.57 19.86 -5.32
N ARG A 68 -3.69 20.48 -5.72
CA ARG A 68 -4.79 20.78 -4.82
C ARG A 68 -5.39 19.48 -4.26
N PHE A 69 -5.68 18.52 -5.14
CA PHE A 69 -6.18 17.19 -4.73
C PHE A 69 -5.16 16.44 -3.87
N HIS A 70 -3.90 16.41 -4.29
CA HIS A 70 -2.82 15.74 -3.57
C HIS A 70 -2.74 16.22 -2.11
N ARG A 71 -2.68 17.53 -1.90
CA ARG A 71 -2.58 18.12 -0.56
C ARG A 71 -3.81 17.92 0.29
N GLU A 72 -5.00 17.99 -0.31
CA GLU A 72 -6.26 17.88 0.44
C GLU A 72 -6.65 16.43 0.74
N LYS A 73 -6.29 15.49 -0.16
CA LYS A 73 -6.81 14.12 -0.11
C LYS A 73 -5.77 13.03 0.14
N LEU A 74 -4.53 13.24 -0.25
CA LEU A 74 -3.49 12.22 -0.10
C LEU A 74 -2.56 12.51 1.08
N VAL A 75 -2.34 13.77 1.42
CA VAL A 75 -1.52 14.16 2.57
C VAL A 75 -2.40 14.23 3.81
N ILE A 76 -2.15 13.35 4.76
CA ILE A 76 -2.89 13.28 6.03
C ILE A 76 -1.87 13.31 7.16
N ASP A 77 -1.80 14.44 7.85
CA ASP A 77 -0.84 14.66 8.92
C ASP A 77 -1.21 13.95 10.22
N GLY A 78 -0.20 13.66 11.03
CA GLY A 78 -0.38 13.13 12.37
C GLY A 78 -0.81 11.67 12.45
N VAL A 79 -0.93 10.98 11.32
CA VAL A 79 -1.28 9.56 11.30
C VAL A 79 -0.17 8.70 11.89
N GLN A 80 -0.58 7.65 12.60
CA GLN A 80 0.35 6.73 13.26
C GLN A 80 0.11 5.29 12.76
N PRO A 81 1.16 4.45 12.76
CA PRO A 81 0.99 3.04 12.50
C PRO A 81 -0.04 2.41 13.44
N ASN A 82 -0.93 1.59 12.91
CA ASN A 82 -1.88 0.82 13.70
C ASN A 82 -1.32 -0.57 14.07
N ARG A 83 -2.13 -1.38 14.75
CA ARG A 83 -1.75 -2.70 15.26
C ARG A 83 -1.26 -3.64 14.15
N ALA A 84 -1.81 -3.55 12.93
CA ALA A 84 -1.37 -4.38 11.80
C ALA A 84 0.07 -4.02 11.41
N HIS A 85 0.39 -2.74 11.24
CA HIS A 85 1.74 -2.29 10.93
C HIS A 85 2.76 -2.71 11.99
N LEU A 86 2.40 -2.52 13.28
CA LEU A 86 3.27 -2.85 14.41
C LEU A 86 3.53 -4.36 14.49
N LYS A 87 2.51 -5.19 14.29
CA LYS A 87 2.66 -6.66 14.31
C LYS A 87 3.51 -7.17 13.14
N LEU A 88 3.34 -6.61 11.95
CA LEU A 88 4.18 -6.96 10.81
C LEU A 88 5.66 -6.62 11.07
N ALA A 89 5.94 -5.46 11.66
CA ALA A 89 7.30 -5.09 12.05
C ALA A 89 7.86 -5.99 13.17
N GLU A 90 7.02 -6.46 14.10
CA GLU A 90 7.38 -7.44 15.12
C GLU A 90 7.76 -8.79 14.48
N LEU A 91 6.93 -9.32 13.59
CA LEU A 91 7.19 -10.58 12.87
C LEU A 91 8.46 -10.51 12.00
N GLU A 92 8.76 -9.35 11.43
CA GLU A 92 10.02 -9.14 10.71
C GLU A 92 11.24 -9.19 11.66
N ARG A 93 11.16 -8.54 12.83
CA ARG A 93 12.22 -8.61 13.86
C ARG A 93 12.47 -10.03 14.38
N GLU A 94 11.40 -10.83 14.48
CA GLU A 94 11.48 -12.24 14.86
C GLU A 94 12.03 -13.13 13.74
N GLY A 95 12.26 -12.58 12.55
CA GLY A 95 12.75 -13.31 11.38
C GLY A 95 11.70 -14.16 10.68
N LYS A 96 10.42 -14.03 11.02
CA LYS A 96 9.30 -14.75 10.42
C LYS A 96 8.81 -14.11 9.13
N LEU A 97 8.60 -12.80 9.13
CA LEU A 97 8.18 -12.03 7.96
C LEU A 97 9.41 -11.63 7.14
N LYS A 98 9.42 -11.98 5.85
CA LYS A 98 10.54 -11.70 4.95
C LYS A 98 10.38 -10.43 4.15
N ALA A 99 9.16 -10.05 3.83
CA ALA A 99 8.86 -8.81 3.13
C ALA A 99 7.43 -8.35 3.38
N VAL A 100 7.26 -7.03 3.42
CA VAL A 100 5.98 -6.35 3.23
C VAL A 100 5.95 -5.84 1.79
N ILE A 101 4.98 -6.27 1.01
CA ILE A 101 4.69 -5.77 -0.33
C ILE A 101 3.44 -4.92 -0.21
N THR A 102 3.56 -3.63 -0.48
CA THR A 102 2.44 -2.70 -0.24
C THR A 102 2.09 -1.89 -1.49
N GLN A 103 0.80 -1.68 -1.68
CA GLN A 103 0.26 -0.72 -2.64
C GLN A 103 0.15 0.69 -2.04
N ASN A 104 0.32 0.82 -0.71
CA ASN A 104 0.21 2.08 -0.01
C ASN A 104 1.44 2.97 -0.22
N ILE A 105 1.20 4.26 -0.20
CA ILE A 105 2.20 5.31 -0.39
C ILE A 105 2.47 6.10 0.89
N ASP A 106 1.84 5.72 2.02
CA ASP A 106 1.78 6.48 3.28
C ASP A 106 3.02 6.36 4.17
N GLY A 107 3.87 5.33 3.95
CA GLY A 107 5.08 5.09 4.72
C GLY A 107 4.84 4.51 6.13
N LEU A 108 3.62 4.09 6.48
CA LEU A 108 3.29 3.62 7.83
C LEU A 108 3.97 2.29 8.19
N HIS A 109 4.27 1.43 7.23
CA HIS A 109 5.06 0.21 7.48
C HIS A 109 6.46 0.55 7.97
N GLN A 110 7.14 1.50 7.32
CA GLN A 110 8.46 1.97 7.72
C GLN A 110 8.40 2.70 9.07
N ALA A 111 7.38 3.52 9.29
CA ALA A 111 7.15 4.21 10.56
C ALA A 111 6.92 3.23 11.72
N ALA A 112 6.33 2.05 11.47
CA ALA A 112 6.17 0.97 12.43
C ALA A 112 7.48 0.21 12.73
N GLY A 113 8.52 0.40 11.89
CA GLY A 113 9.82 -0.23 12.03
C GLY A 113 10.11 -1.37 11.06
N SER A 114 9.23 -1.67 10.10
CA SER A 114 9.50 -2.62 9.01
C SER A 114 10.63 -2.08 8.12
N LYS A 115 11.57 -2.95 7.75
CA LYS A 115 12.76 -2.60 6.97
C LYS A 115 12.69 -3.08 5.52
N ASN A 116 12.16 -4.26 5.28
CA ASN A 116 12.02 -4.80 3.93
C ASN A 116 10.60 -4.55 3.40
N VAL A 117 10.36 -3.30 3.01
CA VAL A 117 9.08 -2.85 2.46
C VAL A 117 9.24 -2.59 0.96
N LEU A 118 8.46 -3.26 0.14
CA LEU A 118 8.40 -3.09 -1.31
C LEU A 118 7.18 -2.24 -1.65
N GLU A 119 7.40 -0.97 -1.91
CA GLU A 119 6.36 0.02 -2.22
C GLU A 119 6.04 -0.01 -3.71
N LEU A 120 5.06 -0.82 -4.13
CA LEU A 120 4.69 -1.00 -5.55
C LEU A 120 4.29 0.31 -6.23
N HIS A 121 3.70 1.23 -5.48
CA HIS A 121 3.22 2.51 -6.01
C HIS A 121 4.05 3.70 -5.51
N GLY A 122 5.26 3.46 -4.97
CA GLY A 122 6.13 4.51 -4.47
C GLY A 122 5.69 5.09 -3.12
N SER A 123 6.01 6.37 -2.87
CA SER A 123 5.74 7.02 -1.58
C SER A 123 5.49 8.52 -1.73
N ILE A 124 4.55 9.07 -0.95
CA ILE A 124 4.33 10.52 -0.81
C ILE A 124 5.39 11.21 0.04
N LEU A 125 6.25 10.43 0.71
CA LEU A 125 7.32 10.94 1.56
C LEU A 125 8.61 11.27 0.78
N ARG A 126 8.63 10.98 -0.51
CA ARG A 126 9.72 11.28 -1.44
C ARG A 126 9.22 12.07 -2.62
N ALA A 127 10.07 12.96 -3.13
CA ALA A 127 9.78 13.76 -4.32
C ALA A 127 11.01 13.90 -5.20
N TYR A 128 10.80 14.14 -6.49
CA TYR A 128 11.87 14.38 -7.43
C TYR A 128 11.42 15.35 -8.54
N CYS A 129 12.38 16.01 -9.17
CA CYS A 129 12.11 16.82 -10.35
C CYS A 129 11.78 15.93 -11.57
N SER A 130 10.64 16.16 -12.22
CA SER A 130 10.23 15.42 -13.42
C SER A 130 11.22 15.55 -14.58
N ARG A 131 11.97 16.66 -14.65
CA ARG A 131 12.90 16.96 -15.75
C ARG A 131 14.33 16.49 -15.51
N CYS A 132 14.93 16.82 -14.36
CA CYS A 132 16.36 16.53 -14.09
C CYS A 132 16.58 15.44 -13.05
N ARG A 133 15.51 14.83 -12.52
CA ARG A 133 15.50 13.74 -11.54
C ARG A 133 16.15 14.07 -10.19
N LYS A 134 16.52 15.35 -9.96
CA LYS A 134 17.03 15.76 -8.66
C LYS A 134 16.04 15.43 -7.56
N PRO A 135 16.46 14.74 -6.49
CA PRO A 135 15.58 14.44 -5.35
C PRO A 135 15.28 15.70 -4.53
N TYR A 136 14.10 15.73 -3.92
CA TYR A 136 13.63 16.77 -3.03
C TYR A 136 12.97 16.17 -1.80
N PRO A 137 13.00 16.85 -0.64
CA PRO A 137 12.11 16.54 0.46
C PRO A 137 10.66 16.68 0.00
N ALA A 138 9.79 15.76 0.45
CA ALA A 138 8.39 15.82 0.06
C ALA A 138 7.61 16.90 0.82
N ASP A 139 8.14 17.39 1.94
CA ASP A 139 7.47 18.32 2.83
C ASP A 139 7.05 19.62 2.13
N ASP A 140 7.98 20.27 1.42
CA ASP A 140 7.69 21.50 0.67
C ASP A 140 6.61 21.30 -0.41
N MET A 141 6.57 20.11 -1.00
CA MET A 141 5.57 19.75 -2.00
C MET A 141 4.21 19.46 -1.34
N ASN A 142 4.21 18.75 -0.24
CA ASN A 142 3.02 18.33 0.49
C ASN A 142 2.31 19.52 1.17
N HIS A 143 3.07 20.44 1.76
CA HIS A 143 2.54 21.56 2.56
C HIS A 143 2.74 22.94 1.92
N GLY A 144 3.42 23.01 0.76
CA GLY A 144 3.63 24.27 0.02
C GLY A 144 2.39 24.71 -0.75
N GLU A 145 2.51 25.88 -1.41
CA GLU A 145 1.47 26.43 -2.28
C GLU A 145 1.79 26.24 -3.76
N GLY A 146 0.75 26.22 -4.59
CA GLY A 146 0.89 26.18 -6.06
C GLY A 146 1.60 24.93 -6.58
N ILE A 147 2.22 25.04 -7.75
CA ILE A 147 2.98 23.97 -8.40
C ILE A 147 4.45 24.05 -7.98
N PRO A 148 5.00 23.08 -7.25
CA PRO A 148 6.38 23.11 -6.80
C PRO A 148 7.34 22.96 -8.01
N ARG A 149 8.37 23.82 -8.07
CA ARG A 149 9.30 23.85 -9.19
C ARG A 149 10.76 23.70 -8.77
N CYS A 150 11.48 22.95 -9.57
CA CYS A 150 12.92 22.79 -9.48
C CYS A 150 13.64 24.01 -10.04
N THR A 151 14.88 24.24 -9.62
CA THR A 151 15.77 25.27 -10.18
C THR A 151 16.01 25.12 -11.70
N CYS A 152 15.82 23.92 -12.27
CA CYS A 152 15.90 23.70 -13.72
C CYS A 152 14.59 24.04 -14.47
N GLY A 153 13.54 24.52 -13.75
CA GLY A 153 12.22 24.85 -14.30
C GLY A 153 11.26 23.65 -14.40
N GLY A 154 11.71 22.42 -14.11
CA GLY A 154 10.85 21.24 -14.08
C GLY A 154 9.92 21.23 -12.85
N ILE A 155 8.81 20.50 -12.95
CA ILE A 155 7.89 20.30 -11.82
C ILE A 155 8.52 19.29 -10.84
N ILE A 156 8.46 19.58 -9.54
CA ILE A 156 8.82 18.61 -8.49
C ILE A 156 7.56 17.78 -8.23
N ARG A 157 7.60 16.47 -8.45
CA ARG A 157 6.47 15.57 -8.28
C ARG A 157 6.73 14.55 -7.17
N PRO A 158 5.67 14.03 -6.51
CA PRO A 158 5.83 12.92 -5.57
C PRO A 158 6.37 11.68 -6.28
N ASP A 159 7.14 10.88 -5.57
CA ASP A 159 7.65 9.60 -6.04
C ASP A 159 6.58 8.52 -5.93
N ILE A 160 5.44 8.75 -6.60
CA ILE A 160 4.33 7.81 -6.68
C ILE A 160 4.05 7.43 -8.13
N VAL A 161 3.54 6.22 -8.32
CA VAL A 161 3.08 5.71 -9.61
C VAL A 161 1.64 6.15 -9.83
N LEU A 162 1.42 6.95 -10.86
CA LEU A 162 0.09 7.38 -11.30
C LEU A 162 -0.54 6.31 -12.21
N TYR A 163 -1.86 6.35 -12.34
CA TYR A 163 -2.51 5.60 -13.41
C TYR A 163 -1.85 5.93 -14.76
N GLU A 164 -1.78 4.96 -15.67
CA GLU A 164 -1.08 5.03 -16.97
C GLU A 164 0.46 4.91 -16.87
N GLU A 165 1.05 4.90 -15.66
CA GLU A 165 2.48 4.67 -15.46
C GLU A 165 2.78 3.20 -15.15
N CYS A 166 4.00 2.77 -15.50
CA CYS A 166 4.48 1.43 -15.16
C CYS A 166 4.98 1.37 -13.71
N LEU A 167 4.82 0.21 -13.10
CA LEU A 167 5.52 -0.09 -11.84
C LEU A 167 7.02 -0.19 -12.08
N ASP A 168 7.81 -0.02 -11.04
CA ASP A 168 9.27 -0.23 -11.07
C ASP A 168 9.58 -1.73 -11.24
N ASP A 169 10.32 -2.07 -12.29
CA ASP A 169 10.64 -3.46 -12.66
C ASP A 169 11.47 -4.18 -11.59
N ASP A 170 12.37 -3.48 -10.89
CA ASP A 170 13.17 -4.07 -9.82
C ASP A 170 12.30 -4.39 -8.60
N ILE A 171 11.40 -3.49 -8.23
CA ILE A 171 10.44 -3.72 -7.13
C ILE A 171 9.50 -4.87 -7.47
N VAL A 172 8.98 -4.91 -8.70
CA VAL A 172 8.09 -6.00 -9.18
C VAL A 172 8.82 -7.34 -9.16
N SER A 173 10.04 -7.38 -9.68
CA SER A 173 10.85 -8.62 -9.72
C SER A 173 11.15 -9.15 -8.33
N ARG A 174 11.49 -8.27 -7.38
CA ARG A 174 11.70 -8.62 -5.96
C ARG A 174 10.40 -9.09 -5.31
N ALA A 175 9.27 -8.42 -5.57
CA ALA A 175 7.97 -8.82 -5.04
C ALA A 175 7.58 -10.23 -5.52
N ILE A 176 7.74 -10.52 -6.82
CA ILE A 176 7.51 -11.85 -7.39
C ILE A 176 8.43 -12.89 -6.74
N HIS A 177 9.71 -12.55 -6.53
CA HIS A 177 10.65 -13.45 -5.86
C HIS A 177 10.17 -13.83 -4.45
N TYR A 178 9.79 -12.86 -3.63
CA TYR A 178 9.31 -13.12 -2.28
C TYR A 178 7.99 -13.91 -2.29
N ILE A 179 7.01 -13.53 -3.11
CA ILE A 179 5.72 -14.22 -3.21
C ILE A 179 5.90 -15.67 -3.63
N ARG A 180 6.73 -15.93 -4.65
CA ARG A 180 6.96 -17.28 -5.19
C ARG A 180 7.59 -18.23 -4.16
N ASN A 181 8.44 -17.72 -3.29
CA ASN A 181 9.19 -18.50 -2.31
C ASN A 181 8.55 -18.52 -0.91
N ALA A 182 7.44 -17.81 -0.70
CA ALA A 182 6.76 -17.75 0.59
C ALA A 182 6.16 -19.11 0.97
N ASP A 183 6.32 -19.50 2.24
CA ASP A 183 5.56 -20.61 2.83
C ASP A 183 4.11 -20.19 3.11
N VAL A 184 3.96 -18.97 3.65
CA VAL A 184 2.67 -18.35 3.94
C VAL A 184 2.60 -17.01 3.24
N LEU A 185 1.58 -16.81 2.40
CA LEU A 185 1.26 -15.50 1.84
C LEU A 185 0.01 -14.96 2.56
N ILE A 186 0.18 -13.84 3.25
CA ILE A 186 -0.93 -13.12 3.89
C ILE A 186 -1.28 -11.92 3.03
N ILE A 187 -2.50 -11.88 2.55
CA ILE A 187 -3.07 -10.74 1.80
C ILE A 187 -3.99 -9.99 2.75
N GLY A 188 -3.83 -8.68 2.86
CA GLY A 188 -4.64 -7.88 3.79
C GLY A 188 -5.03 -6.50 3.28
N GLY A 189 -6.25 -6.07 3.62
CA GLY A 189 -6.72 -4.70 3.37
C GLY A 189 -6.69 -4.27 1.91
N THR A 190 -6.98 -5.18 0.97
CA THR A 190 -6.99 -4.87 -0.47
C THR A 190 -8.17 -5.53 -1.16
N SER A 191 -8.80 -4.80 -2.08
CA SER A 191 -9.87 -5.34 -2.94
C SER A 191 -9.35 -6.20 -4.09
N LEU A 192 -8.02 -6.22 -4.32
CA LEU A 192 -7.36 -6.94 -5.43
C LEU A 192 -7.87 -6.55 -6.84
N ASN A 193 -8.30 -5.30 -7.00
CA ASN A 193 -8.84 -4.77 -8.26
C ASN A 193 -7.88 -3.85 -9.01
N VAL A 194 -6.71 -3.52 -8.46
CA VAL A 194 -5.73 -2.61 -9.07
C VAL A 194 -4.62 -3.42 -9.73
N TYR A 195 -4.64 -3.47 -11.05
CA TYR A 195 -3.62 -4.12 -11.87
C TYR A 195 -2.54 -3.12 -12.30
N PRO A 196 -1.26 -3.57 -12.47
CA PRO A 196 -0.80 -4.96 -12.42
C PRO A 196 -0.53 -5.51 -11.00
N ALA A 197 -0.55 -4.69 -9.95
CA ALA A 197 -0.19 -5.08 -8.59
C ALA A 197 -0.98 -6.30 -8.07
N ALA A 198 -2.30 -6.31 -8.26
CA ALA A 198 -3.15 -7.44 -7.86
C ALA A 198 -2.77 -8.77 -8.53
N GLY A 199 -2.23 -8.72 -9.76
CA GLY A 199 -1.78 -9.91 -10.49
C GLY A 199 -0.55 -10.59 -9.89
N LEU A 200 0.22 -9.91 -9.04
CA LEU A 200 1.44 -10.47 -8.45
C LEU A 200 1.17 -11.66 -7.53
N ILE A 201 0.00 -11.71 -6.89
CA ILE A 201 -0.36 -12.82 -6.00
C ILE A 201 -0.47 -14.17 -6.75
N ASN A 202 -0.70 -14.16 -8.06
CA ASN A 202 -0.78 -15.36 -8.89
C ASN A 202 0.58 -16.09 -9.01
N TYR A 203 1.67 -15.45 -8.63
CA TYR A 203 2.99 -16.09 -8.56
C TYR A 203 3.18 -16.96 -7.31
N TYR A 204 2.28 -16.87 -6.32
CA TYR A 204 2.31 -17.75 -5.16
C TYR A 204 2.10 -19.20 -5.57
N LYS A 205 2.92 -20.11 -5.06
CA LYS A 205 2.93 -21.54 -5.39
C LYS A 205 2.65 -22.44 -4.17
N GLY A 206 2.52 -21.83 -3.00
CA GLY A 206 2.24 -22.55 -1.76
C GLY A 206 0.76 -22.92 -1.60
N ASN A 207 0.43 -23.47 -0.45
CA ASN A 207 -0.90 -23.89 -0.05
C ASN A 207 -1.31 -23.31 1.32
N LYS A 208 -0.81 -22.13 1.64
CA LYS A 208 -1.12 -21.40 2.87
C LYS A 208 -1.39 -19.94 2.52
N LEU A 209 -2.37 -19.74 1.63
CA LEU A 209 -2.85 -18.42 1.24
C LEU A 209 -3.87 -17.94 2.29
N VAL A 210 -3.56 -16.84 2.96
CA VAL A 210 -4.45 -16.21 3.95
C VAL A 210 -4.96 -14.89 3.38
N LEU A 211 -6.26 -14.66 3.48
CA LEU A 211 -6.88 -13.41 3.07
C LEU A 211 -7.59 -12.77 4.27
N ILE A 212 -7.19 -11.55 4.62
CA ILE A 212 -7.77 -10.75 5.70
C ILE A 212 -8.31 -9.45 5.11
N ASN A 213 -9.61 -9.36 4.95
CA ASN A 213 -10.23 -8.17 4.38
C ASN A 213 -11.64 -7.99 4.92
N LEU A 214 -12.06 -6.77 5.16
CA LEU A 214 -13.39 -6.51 5.74
C LEU A 214 -14.52 -6.95 4.82
N SER A 215 -14.36 -6.75 3.51
CA SER A 215 -15.31 -7.15 2.48
C SER A 215 -14.81 -8.36 1.70
N GLU A 216 -15.72 -9.10 1.08
CA GLU A 216 -15.41 -10.18 0.16
C GLU A 216 -14.57 -9.69 -1.02
N THR A 217 -13.73 -10.56 -1.55
CA THR A 217 -12.89 -10.32 -2.72
C THR A 217 -13.05 -11.44 -3.75
N PRO A 218 -12.75 -11.20 -5.03
CA PRO A 218 -12.76 -12.26 -6.05
C PRO A 218 -11.81 -13.42 -5.76
N TYR A 219 -10.88 -13.25 -4.81
CA TYR A 219 -9.87 -14.26 -4.47
C TYR A 219 -10.21 -15.10 -3.24
N ASP A 220 -11.32 -14.83 -2.57
CA ASP A 220 -11.73 -15.60 -1.38
C ASP A 220 -11.82 -17.11 -1.65
N CYS A 221 -12.30 -17.49 -2.83
CA CYS A 221 -12.42 -18.89 -3.22
C CYS A 221 -11.08 -19.61 -3.46
N TYR A 222 -9.98 -18.88 -3.57
CA TYR A 222 -8.63 -19.44 -3.75
C TYR A 222 -7.82 -19.47 -2.46
N ALA A 223 -8.31 -18.82 -1.40
CA ALA A 223 -7.61 -18.74 -0.12
C ALA A 223 -7.87 -19.97 0.75
N ASP A 224 -6.82 -20.44 1.43
CA ASP A 224 -6.91 -21.55 2.42
C ASP A 224 -7.51 -21.09 3.74
N LEU A 225 -7.43 -19.78 4.00
CA LEU A 225 -8.03 -19.13 5.17
C LEU A 225 -8.50 -17.73 4.80
N VAL A 226 -9.80 -17.46 5.01
CA VAL A 226 -10.41 -16.14 4.83
C VAL A 226 -10.91 -15.62 6.17
N ILE A 227 -10.61 -14.36 6.49
CA ILE A 227 -11.07 -13.68 7.70
C ILE A 227 -11.66 -12.33 7.31
N HIS A 228 -12.97 -12.16 7.49
CA HIS A 228 -13.68 -10.90 7.21
C HIS A 228 -13.80 -10.05 8.47
N GLU A 229 -12.65 -9.49 8.87
CA GLU A 229 -12.54 -8.59 10.02
C GLU A 229 -11.54 -7.47 9.71
N LYS A 230 -11.53 -6.42 10.55
CA LYS A 230 -10.52 -5.36 10.47
C LYS A 230 -9.13 -5.94 10.73
N ILE A 231 -8.19 -5.58 9.88
CA ILE A 231 -6.87 -6.20 9.89
C ILE A 231 -6.08 -5.95 11.17
N GLY A 232 -6.17 -4.75 11.75
CA GLY A 232 -5.51 -4.44 13.02
C GLY A 232 -6.09 -5.21 14.19
N GLU A 233 -7.42 -5.45 14.19
CA GLU A 233 -8.07 -6.31 15.20
C GLU A 233 -7.62 -7.77 15.07
N VAL A 234 -7.49 -8.29 13.84
CA VAL A 234 -6.96 -9.63 13.58
C VAL A 234 -5.53 -9.76 14.08
N PHE A 235 -4.66 -8.83 13.68
CA PHE A 235 -3.24 -8.86 14.07
C PHE A 235 -2.99 -8.62 15.56
N SER A 236 -3.92 -7.98 16.25
CA SER A 236 -3.82 -7.84 17.73
C SER A 236 -4.06 -9.13 18.51
N ARG A 237 -4.57 -10.16 17.83
CA ARG A 237 -4.91 -11.46 18.43
C ARG A 237 -3.95 -12.60 18.07
N ILE A 238 -2.87 -12.31 17.31
CA ILE A 238 -1.87 -13.32 16.92
C ILE A 238 -0.47 -12.98 17.44
#